data_4337a6deef9df0cd249c7f3023a853c8
#
_entry.id   4337a6deef9df0cd249c7f3023a853c8
#
_cell.length_a   1.000
_cell.length_b   1.000
_cell.length_c   1.000
_cell.angle_alpha   90.00
_cell.angle_beta   90.00
_cell.angle_gamma   90.00
#
_symmetry.space_group_name_H-M   'P 1'
#
loop_
_entity.id
_entity.type
_entity.pdbx_description
1 polymer ?
#
loop_
_entity_poly.entity_id
_entity_poly.type
_entity_poly.pdbx_seq_one_letter_code
_entity_poly.pdbx_strand_id
1 'polypeptide(L)'
;MSPTEATIWPMIAHVALIFVLYILLSSRRMGAVRSGAARAEQFRENREEPAESLTVKNAIANQFELPVLFYAVSILLYLVDADNPVTVAGGWLFVALRYAHAWVHVTSNRLRYRRPLFIAGLFVLMALWAWLGVWLAFT
;
A
#
# COMPACT_ATOMS: atom_id res chain seq x y z
N MET A 1 -3.33 -19.56 16.21
CA MET A 1 -2.25 -18.87 15.45
C MET A 1 -1.22 -18.40 16.44
N SER A 2 0.02 -18.75 16.23
CA SER A 2 1.11 -18.12 16.99
C SER A 2 1.20 -16.64 16.66
N PRO A 3 1.70 -15.78 17.56
CA PRO A 3 1.93 -14.36 17.25
C PRO A 3 2.71 -14.18 15.93
N THR A 4 3.66 -15.05 15.70
CA THR A 4 4.54 -15.12 14.53
C THR A 4 3.79 -15.27 13.20
N GLU A 5 2.76 -16.13 13.13
CA GLU A 5 1.92 -16.27 11.94
C GLU A 5 1.03 -15.05 11.73
N ALA A 6 0.57 -14.41 12.81
CA ALA A 6 -0.31 -13.26 12.76
C ALA A 6 0.35 -12.04 12.08
N THR A 7 1.68 -11.93 12.13
CA THR A 7 2.45 -10.85 11.49
C THR A 7 2.39 -10.90 9.95
N ILE A 8 2.13 -12.07 9.37
CA ILE A 8 2.09 -12.25 7.90
C ILE A 8 0.76 -11.76 7.30
N TRP A 9 -0.36 -11.88 8.03
CA TRP A 9 -1.68 -11.58 7.49
C TRP A 9 -1.87 -10.12 7.02
N PRO A 10 -1.39 -9.10 7.71
CA PRO A 10 -1.44 -7.72 7.19
C PRO A 10 -0.70 -7.57 5.85
N MET A 11 0.41 -8.28 5.66
CA MET A 11 1.15 -8.28 4.39
C MET A 11 0.31 -8.87 3.26
N ILE A 12 -0.35 -10.00 3.49
CA ILE A 12 -1.25 -10.64 2.53
C ILE A 12 -2.41 -9.69 2.18
N ALA A 13 -3.00 -9.05 3.16
CA ALA A 13 -4.07 -8.08 2.96
C ALA A 13 -3.61 -6.88 2.10
N HIS A 14 -2.38 -6.40 2.29
CA HIS A 14 -1.83 -5.33 1.46
C HIS A 14 -1.57 -5.81 0.01
N VAL A 15 -1.08 -7.02 -0.19
CA VAL A 15 -0.92 -7.59 -1.54
C VAL A 15 -2.27 -7.68 -2.25
N ALA A 16 -3.35 -8.05 -1.54
CA ALA A 16 -4.70 -8.06 -2.11
C ALA A 16 -5.13 -6.66 -2.59
N LEU A 17 -4.81 -5.59 -1.85
CA LEU A 17 -5.04 -4.21 -2.31
C LEU A 17 -4.34 -3.93 -3.64
N ILE A 18 -3.08 -4.33 -3.78
CA ILE A 18 -2.32 -4.13 -5.02
C ILE A 18 -3.01 -4.84 -6.20
N PHE A 19 -3.45 -6.08 -6.02
CA PHE A 19 -4.16 -6.81 -7.06
C PHE A 19 -5.48 -6.13 -7.45
N VAL A 20 -6.26 -5.66 -6.48
CA VAL A 20 -7.48 -4.90 -6.75
C VAL A 20 -7.19 -3.63 -7.55
N LEU A 21 -6.11 -2.90 -7.22
CA LEU A 21 -5.72 -1.71 -7.97
C LEU A 21 -5.30 -2.03 -9.41
N TYR A 22 -4.61 -3.15 -9.66
CA TYR A 22 -4.27 -3.57 -11.03
C TYR A 22 -5.51 -3.95 -11.84
N ILE A 23 -6.47 -4.64 -11.24
CA ILE A 23 -7.76 -4.96 -11.89
C ILE A 23 -8.50 -3.65 -12.22
N LEU A 24 -8.54 -2.71 -11.29
CA LEU A 24 -9.16 -1.40 -11.51
C LEU A 24 -8.45 -0.60 -12.61
N LEU A 25 -7.12 -0.62 -12.65
CA LEU A 25 -6.33 0.02 -13.70
C LEU A 25 -6.69 -0.53 -15.08
N SER A 26 -6.70 -1.86 -15.21
CA SER A 26 -7.07 -2.54 -16.45
C SER A 26 -8.49 -2.17 -16.89
N SER A 27 -9.45 -2.19 -15.97
CA SER A 27 -10.83 -1.80 -16.23
C SER A 27 -10.96 -0.36 -16.73
N ARG A 28 -10.29 0.58 -16.10
CA ARG A 28 -10.33 2.01 -16.50
C ARG A 28 -9.65 2.26 -17.84
N ARG A 29 -8.50 1.61 -18.11
CA ARG A 29 -7.84 1.68 -19.41
C ARG A 29 -8.71 1.14 -20.53
N MET A 30 -9.35 -0.02 -20.30
CA MET A 30 -10.30 -0.59 -21.25
C MET A 30 -11.52 0.33 -21.51
N GLY A 31 -12.04 0.95 -20.44
CA GLY A 31 -13.11 1.95 -20.55
C GLY A 31 -12.70 3.14 -21.41
N ALA A 32 -11.48 3.69 -21.23
CA ALA A 32 -10.94 4.79 -22.01
C ALA A 32 -10.79 4.42 -23.51
N VAL A 33 -10.35 3.22 -23.82
CA VAL A 33 -10.26 2.74 -25.21
C VAL A 33 -11.66 2.59 -25.83
N ARG A 34 -12.61 2.00 -25.11
CA ARG A 34 -13.99 1.81 -25.60
C ARG A 34 -14.73 3.12 -25.84
N SER A 35 -14.49 4.13 -25.03
CA SER A 35 -15.08 5.47 -25.20
C SER A 35 -14.37 6.32 -26.26
N GLY A 36 -13.25 5.88 -26.81
CA GLY A 36 -12.44 6.62 -27.77
C GLY A 36 -11.54 7.69 -27.13
N ALA A 37 -11.48 7.78 -25.80
CA ALA A 37 -10.62 8.73 -25.07
C ALA A 37 -9.14 8.33 -25.15
N ALA A 38 -8.83 7.08 -25.45
CA ALA A 38 -7.47 6.58 -25.60
C ALA A 38 -7.37 5.54 -26.72
N ARG A 39 -6.17 5.36 -27.23
CA ARG A 39 -5.82 4.30 -28.19
C ARG A 39 -5.08 3.18 -27.47
N ALA A 40 -5.32 1.92 -27.87
CA ALA A 40 -4.64 0.75 -27.28
C ALA A 40 -3.11 0.84 -27.41
N GLU A 41 -2.63 1.42 -28.52
CA GLU A 41 -1.19 1.60 -28.79
C GLU A 41 -0.49 2.54 -27.80
N GLN A 42 -1.20 3.49 -27.18
CA GLN A 42 -0.64 4.40 -26.17
C GLN A 42 -0.10 3.64 -24.95
N PHE A 43 -0.70 2.51 -24.64
CA PHE A 43 -0.28 1.68 -23.50
C PHE A 43 0.95 0.82 -23.79
N ARG A 44 1.26 0.58 -25.07
CA ARG A 44 2.47 -0.16 -25.47
C ARG A 44 3.74 0.59 -25.07
N GLU A 45 3.75 1.91 -25.27
CA GLU A 45 4.93 2.74 -25.01
C GLU A 45 4.89 3.43 -23.62
N ASN A 46 3.75 3.36 -22.95
CA ASN A 46 3.49 3.95 -21.63
C ASN A 46 3.84 5.45 -21.53
N ARG A 47 3.75 6.18 -22.64
CA ARG A 47 4.11 7.61 -22.73
C ARG A 47 3.02 8.53 -22.18
N GLU A 48 1.75 8.20 -22.44
CA GLU A 48 0.61 9.01 -22.03
C GLU A 48 -0.43 8.13 -21.35
N GLU A 49 -0.71 8.41 -20.08
CA GLU A 49 -1.76 7.75 -19.34
C GLU A 49 -3.04 8.60 -19.42
N PRO A 50 -4.19 8.02 -19.83
CA PRO A 50 -5.47 8.73 -19.82
C PRO A 50 -5.85 9.23 -18.43
N ALA A 51 -6.55 10.36 -18.36
CA ALA A 51 -6.99 10.96 -17.09
C ALA A 51 -7.83 9.98 -16.25
N GLU A 52 -8.63 9.14 -16.90
CA GLU A 52 -9.51 8.15 -16.29
C GLU A 52 -8.75 7.08 -15.49
N SER A 53 -7.55 6.73 -15.90
CA SER A 53 -6.70 5.71 -15.27
C SER A 53 -5.49 6.26 -14.53
N LEU A 54 -5.15 7.54 -14.71
CA LEU A 54 -3.95 8.16 -14.12
C LEU A 54 -3.92 8.07 -12.60
N THR A 55 -5.05 8.34 -11.94
CA THR A 55 -5.13 8.28 -10.48
C THR A 55 -4.90 6.87 -9.95
N VAL A 56 -5.36 5.84 -10.66
CA VAL A 56 -5.15 4.44 -10.29
C VAL A 56 -3.69 4.05 -10.51
N LYS A 57 -3.09 4.45 -11.64
CA LYS A 57 -1.66 4.24 -11.90
C LYS A 57 -0.79 4.83 -10.78
N ASN A 58 -1.09 6.08 -10.38
CA ASN A 58 -0.39 6.75 -9.29
C ASN A 58 -0.66 6.09 -7.92
N ALA A 59 -1.87 5.59 -7.69
CA ALA A 59 -2.19 4.84 -6.48
C ALA A 59 -1.38 3.53 -6.40
N ILE A 60 -1.18 2.83 -7.51
CA ILE A 60 -0.32 1.65 -7.58
C ILE A 60 1.13 2.03 -7.26
N ALA A 61 1.69 3.07 -7.89
CA ALA A 61 3.05 3.53 -7.62
C ALA A 61 3.28 3.78 -6.12
N ASN A 62 2.31 4.39 -5.44
CA ASN A 62 2.34 4.62 -4.00
C ASN A 62 2.39 3.34 -3.15
N GLN A 63 1.95 2.18 -3.69
CA GLN A 63 2.06 0.91 -2.96
C GLN A 63 3.49 0.34 -2.99
N PHE A 64 4.36 0.85 -3.83
CA PHE A 64 5.77 0.46 -3.93
C PHE A 64 6.74 1.47 -3.30
N GLU A 65 6.23 2.44 -2.56
CA GLU A 65 6.99 3.42 -1.75
C GLU A 65 7.09 2.96 -0.30
N LEU A 66 6.34 3.59 0.63
CA LEU A 66 6.35 3.23 2.06
C LEU A 66 6.02 1.75 2.35
N PRO A 67 5.11 1.08 1.63
CA PRO A 67 4.82 -0.33 1.89
C PRO A 67 6.01 -1.27 1.73
N VAL A 68 7.02 -0.92 0.94
CA VAL A 68 8.26 -1.70 0.86
C VAL A 68 8.95 -1.76 2.23
N LEU A 69 8.99 -0.64 2.95
CA LEU A 69 9.54 -0.57 4.31
C LEU A 69 8.65 -1.31 5.32
N PHE A 70 7.34 -1.36 5.09
CA PHE A 70 6.42 -2.15 5.89
C PHE A 70 6.68 -3.66 5.75
N TYR A 71 6.86 -4.16 4.54
CA TYR A 71 7.23 -5.56 4.32
C TYR A 71 8.56 -5.88 4.98
N ALA A 72 9.55 -5.01 4.80
CA ALA A 72 10.88 -5.21 5.38
C ALA A 72 10.82 -5.31 6.91
N VAL A 73 10.16 -4.36 7.59
CA VAL A 73 10.06 -4.40 9.06
C VAL A 73 9.25 -5.59 9.55
N SER A 74 8.16 -5.95 8.88
CA SER A 74 7.32 -7.09 9.26
C SER A 74 8.10 -8.42 9.18
N ILE A 75 8.86 -8.61 8.10
CA ILE A 75 9.72 -9.79 7.92
C ILE A 75 10.82 -9.82 8.97
N LEU A 76 11.47 -8.68 9.25
CA LEU A 76 12.53 -8.61 10.25
C LEU A 76 12.00 -8.89 11.66
N LEU A 77 10.86 -8.31 12.05
CA LEU A 77 10.21 -8.59 13.34
C LEU A 77 9.93 -10.07 13.51
N TYR A 78 9.44 -10.73 12.45
CA TYR A 78 9.22 -12.16 12.42
C TYR A 78 10.51 -12.96 12.59
N LEU A 79 11.58 -12.60 11.86
CA LEU A 79 12.85 -13.35 11.84
C LEU A 79 13.63 -13.27 13.16
N VAL A 80 13.49 -12.19 13.92
CA VAL A 80 14.21 -11.98 15.18
C VAL A 80 13.31 -12.20 16.41
N ASP A 81 12.14 -12.82 16.24
CA ASP A 81 11.14 -13.06 17.30
C ASP A 81 10.74 -11.80 18.10
N ALA A 82 10.78 -10.65 17.44
CA ALA A 82 10.43 -9.36 18.03
C ALA A 82 8.95 -8.99 17.85
N ASP A 83 8.18 -9.81 17.14
CA ASP A 83 6.77 -9.60 16.91
C ASP A 83 5.93 -9.91 18.15
N ASN A 84 4.88 -9.14 18.34
CA ASN A 84 3.96 -9.25 19.46
C ASN A 84 2.57 -8.70 19.05
N PRO A 85 1.51 -8.84 19.87
CA PRO A 85 0.19 -8.35 19.52
C PRO A 85 0.13 -6.85 19.16
N VAL A 86 1.02 -6.02 19.70
CA VAL A 86 1.07 -4.58 19.41
C VAL A 86 1.63 -4.35 18.00
N THR A 87 2.72 -5.03 17.64
CA THR A 87 3.30 -4.92 16.30
C THR A 87 2.37 -5.48 15.23
N VAL A 88 1.65 -6.56 15.52
CA VAL A 88 0.60 -7.12 14.64
C VAL A 88 -0.55 -6.12 14.45
N ALA A 89 -1.03 -5.51 15.55
CA ALA A 89 -2.05 -4.46 15.46
C ALA A 89 -1.55 -3.23 14.68
N GLY A 90 -0.29 -2.84 14.85
CA GLY A 90 0.37 -1.81 14.05
C GLY A 90 0.39 -2.13 12.56
N GLY A 91 0.70 -3.38 12.21
CA GLY A 91 0.64 -3.87 10.82
C GLY A 91 -0.75 -3.75 10.21
N TRP A 92 -1.78 -4.17 10.93
CA TRP A 92 -3.18 -4.03 10.49
C TRP A 92 -3.60 -2.56 10.36
N LEU A 93 -3.20 -1.70 11.31
CA LEU A 93 -3.47 -0.27 11.24
C LEU A 93 -2.79 0.35 10.00
N PHE A 94 -1.53 0.02 9.74
CA PHE A 94 -0.84 0.48 8.54
C PHE A 94 -1.61 0.08 7.27
N VAL A 95 -1.99 -1.17 7.15
CA VAL A 95 -2.73 -1.68 5.98
C VAL A 95 -4.11 -1.01 5.85
N ALA A 96 -4.86 -0.84 6.94
CA ALA A 96 -6.13 -0.12 6.93
C ALA A 96 -5.97 1.31 6.41
N LEU A 97 -4.93 2.02 6.86
CA LEU A 97 -4.59 3.37 6.38
C LEU A 97 -4.22 3.36 4.89
N ARG A 98 -3.53 2.32 4.41
CA ARG A 98 -3.22 2.16 2.97
C ARG A 98 -4.46 1.93 2.13
N TYR A 99 -5.42 1.12 2.60
CA TYR A 99 -6.72 0.95 1.94
C TYR A 99 -7.49 2.27 1.86
N ALA A 100 -7.60 2.98 2.98
CA ALA A 100 -8.27 4.29 3.02
C ALA A 100 -7.59 5.31 2.12
N HIS A 101 -6.25 5.39 2.13
CA HIS A 101 -5.47 6.26 1.26
C HIS A 101 -5.69 5.93 -0.22
N ALA A 102 -5.63 4.65 -0.59
CA ALA A 102 -5.87 4.22 -1.97
C ALA A 102 -7.29 4.52 -2.42
N TRP A 103 -8.30 4.30 -1.56
CA TRP A 103 -9.69 4.64 -1.83
C TRP A 103 -9.86 6.12 -2.17
N VAL A 104 -9.33 7.01 -1.35
CA VAL A 104 -9.37 8.46 -1.62
C VAL A 104 -8.62 8.77 -2.92
N HIS A 105 -7.48 8.14 -3.17
CA HIS A 105 -6.65 8.39 -4.34
C HIS A 105 -7.35 8.05 -5.66
N VAL A 106 -8.08 6.93 -5.70
CA VAL A 106 -8.76 6.47 -6.92
C VAL A 106 -10.17 7.03 -7.10
N THR A 107 -10.71 7.70 -6.09
CA THR A 107 -12.04 8.33 -6.13
C THR A 107 -11.94 9.85 -6.22
N SER A 108 -11.99 10.56 -5.09
CA SER A 108 -11.98 12.03 -5.07
C SER A 108 -10.60 12.64 -5.31
N ASN A 109 -9.55 11.89 -5.05
CA ASN A 109 -8.14 12.33 -5.09
C ASN A 109 -7.85 13.63 -4.31
N ARG A 110 -8.68 13.96 -3.30
CA ARG A 110 -8.56 15.20 -2.53
C ARG A 110 -7.38 15.09 -1.55
N LEU A 111 -6.38 15.95 -1.73
CA LEU A 111 -5.20 16.02 -0.87
C LEU A 111 -5.53 16.24 0.61
N ARG A 112 -6.62 16.95 0.91
CA ARG A 112 -7.12 17.18 2.29
C ARG A 112 -7.32 15.88 3.06
N TYR A 113 -7.78 14.81 2.41
CA TYR A 113 -8.03 13.51 3.03
C TYR A 113 -6.86 12.55 2.81
N ARG A 114 -6.24 12.59 1.63
CA ARG A 114 -5.16 11.69 1.26
C ARG A 114 -3.90 11.92 2.09
N ARG A 115 -3.50 13.19 2.31
CA ARG A 115 -2.29 13.55 3.04
C ARG A 115 -2.30 13.10 4.51
N PRO A 116 -3.36 13.31 5.32
CA PRO A 116 -3.40 12.82 6.69
C PRO A 116 -3.28 11.30 6.80
N LEU A 117 -3.92 10.55 5.90
CA LEU A 117 -3.84 9.09 5.87
C LEU A 117 -2.42 8.60 5.56
N PHE A 118 -1.74 9.27 4.64
CA PHE A 118 -0.33 8.99 4.34
C PHE A 118 0.57 9.25 5.56
N ILE A 119 0.42 10.41 6.20
CA ILE A 119 1.20 10.80 7.38
C ILE A 119 0.95 9.84 8.54
N ALA A 120 -0.31 9.46 8.80
CA ALA A 120 -0.64 8.48 9.83
C ALA A 120 0.05 7.13 9.56
N GLY A 121 0.03 6.64 8.33
CA GLY A 121 0.74 5.43 7.93
C GLY A 121 2.25 5.53 8.13
N LEU A 122 2.84 6.70 7.81
CA LEU A 122 4.26 6.95 8.06
C LEU A 122 4.61 6.84 9.54
N PHE A 123 3.81 7.44 10.44
CA PHE A 123 4.06 7.36 11.89
C PHE A 123 3.95 5.92 12.41
N VAL A 124 2.96 5.16 11.96
CA VAL A 124 2.84 3.74 12.33
C VAL A 124 4.09 2.97 11.90
N LEU A 125 4.55 3.22 10.68
CA LEU A 125 5.75 2.57 10.14
C LEU A 125 7.01 2.96 10.93
N MET A 126 7.17 4.23 11.27
CA MET A 126 8.27 4.70 12.12
C MET A 126 8.25 4.02 13.49
N ALA A 127 7.08 3.83 14.09
CA ALA A 127 6.96 3.16 15.39
C ALA A 127 7.36 1.67 15.30
N LEU A 128 7.01 0.96 14.23
CA LEU A 128 7.43 -0.43 14.02
C LEU A 128 8.95 -0.54 13.85
N TRP A 129 9.56 0.36 13.10
CA TRP A 129 11.03 0.40 12.94
C TRP A 129 11.74 0.79 14.24
N ALA A 130 11.17 1.73 15.00
CA ALA A 130 11.72 2.11 16.32
C ALA A 130 11.66 0.93 17.29
N TRP A 131 10.55 0.19 17.32
CA TRP A 131 10.43 -1.03 18.13
C TRP A 131 11.49 -2.07 17.76
N LEU A 132 11.67 -2.37 16.47
CA LEU A 132 12.71 -3.29 16.01
C LEU A 132 14.11 -2.83 16.48
N GLY A 133 14.42 -1.52 16.33
CA GLY A 133 15.69 -0.96 16.78
C GLY A 133 15.91 -1.11 18.28
N VAL A 134 14.89 -0.83 19.10
CA VAL A 134 14.94 -1.04 20.55
C VAL A 134 15.14 -2.52 20.88
N TRP A 135 14.38 -3.42 20.25
CA TRP A 135 14.53 -4.85 20.46
C TRP A 135 15.98 -5.32 20.23
N LEU A 136 16.56 -4.97 19.09
CA LEU A 136 17.93 -5.35 18.73
C LEU A 136 19.00 -4.71 19.62
N ALA A 137 18.72 -3.57 20.27
CA ALA A 137 19.68 -2.93 21.16
C ALA A 137 19.73 -3.55 22.56
N PHE A 138 18.69 -4.32 22.97
CA PHE A 138 18.57 -4.86 24.33
C PHE A 138 18.48 -6.39 24.39
N THR A 139 18.56 -7.05 23.25
CA THR A 139 18.69 -8.52 23.14
C THR A 139 20.04 -8.94 22.60
#